data_06db6465d1029ed0e5532ddeec384ab5
#
_entry.id   06db6465d1029ed0e5532ddeec384ab5
#
_cell.length_a   1.000
_cell.length_b   1.000
_cell.length_c   1.000
_cell.angle_alpha   90.00
_cell.angle_beta   90.00
_cell.angle_gamma   90.00
#
_symmetry.space_group_name_H-M   'P 1'
#
loop_
_entity.id
_entity.type
_entity.pdbx_description
1 polymer ?
#
loop_
_entity_poly.entity_id
_entity_poly.type
_entity_poly.pdbx_seq_one_letter_code
_entity_poly.pdbx_strand_id
1 'polypeptide(L)'
;MIFHSIESSGKKNSLQERISKLIKKGNKKEAAIITMDIRQFHHLNTVLGIRNCNLLLEEIARFLHQLVGKANVFQEGDTFSLWLDSPAKKKDVIRAVEKRFSEEWRIQDNHIVVDVVMVSEQWPGEFTSVADFFDMHEYMLAMAKKAEMQDVLIADKELLDSFHRRKQIEAAIQNALRENTLEVRYQPIYSSKEKRIVSLEAFVWLEDEELGVISKEELVPIAEKNGSIIPIGELVLEESCKFLAKHVLSNTSLGILSVQIPLSVVQCMKQNLKEAIFPILEKYHVPPAMIMFEITEETAIGAPALMLHHMKELEARGITFALSKYGSGNSNCSYLVRFPFREVKIDKEIVWPYFENETVKIILENEIKTMKMIGIPIVAEGIATAGENEEMEQFDVEYMQGSYYGKPMSQKECLRYIRNVNGSSEEFGRV
;
A
#
# COMPACT_ATOMS: atom_id res chain seq x y z
N MET A 1 1.23 7.82 -20.43
CA MET A 1 2.00 7.24 -21.55
C MET A 1 1.02 6.67 -22.54
N ILE A 2 1.09 7.07 -23.79
CA ILE A 2 0.14 6.73 -24.87
C ILE A 2 0.40 5.28 -25.27
N PHE A 3 -0.52 4.38 -24.98
CA PHE A 3 -0.46 3.02 -25.47
C PHE A 3 -0.70 3.02 -26.98
N HIS A 4 0.34 2.79 -27.76
CA HIS A 4 0.18 2.40 -29.15
C HIS A 4 -0.35 0.96 -29.19
N SER A 5 -1.66 0.81 -29.35
CA SER A 5 -2.29 -0.42 -29.76
C SER A 5 -1.75 -0.80 -31.14
N ILE A 6 -1.09 -1.96 -31.24
CA ILE A 6 -0.83 -2.60 -32.53
C ILE A 6 -2.19 -2.94 -33.12
N GLU A 7 -2.60 -2.19 -34.15
CA GLU A 7 -3.78 -2.48 -34.97
C GLU A 7 -3.54 -3.79 -35.74
N SER A 8 -4.01 -4.90 -35.20
CA SER A 8 -4.32 -6.08 -35.98
C SER A 8 -5.75 -5.95 -36.45
N SER A 9 -5.92 -5.73 -37.75
CA SER A 9 -7.19 -5.70 -38.47
C SER A 9 -7.98 -6.99 -38.25
N GLY A 10 -9.13 -6.87 -37.58
CA GLY A 10 -10.13 -7.92 -37.40
C GLY A 10 -10.87 -7.70 -36.10
N LYS A 11 -12.21 -7.66 -36.12
CA LYS A 11 -13.12 -7.41 -34.99
C LYS A 11 -12.53 -7.95 -33.68
N LYS A 12 -12.07 -7.06 -32.79
CA LYS A 12 -11.54 -7.42 -31.45
C LYS A 12 -12.64 -8.14 -30.69
N ASN A 13 -12.54 -9.46 -30.59
CA ASN A 13 -13.34 -10.25 -29.64
C ASN A 13 -12.69 -10.09 -28.30
N SER A 14 -13.01 -9.04 -27.54
CA SER A 14 -12.50 -8.87 -26.19
C SER A 14 -13.25 -9.78 -25.22
N LEU A 15 -12.60 -10.22 -24.14
CA LEU A 15 -13.25 -10.96 -23.05
C LEU A 15 -14.46 -10.16 -22.54
N GLN A 16 -14.33 -8.84 -22.42
CA GLN A 16 -15.38 -7.92 -22.03
C GLN A 16 -16.61 -7.99 -22.95
N GLU A 17 -16.41 -8.03 -24.27
CA GLU A 17 -17.51 -8.18 -25.21
C GLU A 17 -18.22 -9.54 -25.09
N ARG A 18 -17.45 -10.61 -24.85
CA ARG A 18 -18.01 -11.95 -24.65
C ARG A 18 -18.86 -11.99 -23.39
N ILE A 19 -18.36 -11.52 -22.26
CA ILE A 19 -19.08 -11.46 -20.98
C ILE A 19 -20.32 -10.55 -21.12
N SER A 20 -20.18 -9.37 -21.71
CA SER A 20 -21.32 -8.46 -21.97
C SER A 20 -22.43 -9.11 -22.76
N LYS A 21 -22.10 -9.90 -23.80
CA LYS A 21 -23.08 -10.62 -24.60
C LYS A 21 -23.78 -11.74 -23.81
N LEU A 22 -23.06 -12.41 -22.91
CA LEU A 22 -23.60 -13.47 -22.04
C LEU A 22 -24.56 -12.91 -21.00
N ILE A 23 -24.20 -11.81 -20.34
CA ILE A 23 -25.07 -11.11 -19.37
C ILE A 23 -26.38 -10.66 -20.09
N LYS A 24 -26.25 -9.94 -21.21
CA LYS A 24 -27.41 -9.47 -21.98
C LYS A 24 -28.36 -10.59 -22.44
N LYS A 25 -27.83 -11.78 -22.72
CA LYS A 25 -28.62 -12.95 -23.13
C LYS A 25 -29.17 -13.76 -21.96
N GLY A 26 -28.86 -13.41 -20.71
CA GLY A 26 -29.22 -14.20 -19.54
C GLY A 26 -28.63 -15.61 -19.57
N ASN A 27 -27.51 -15.80 -20.26
CA ASN A 27 -26.88 -17.10 -20.43
C ASN A 27 -26.09 -17.49 -19.17
N LYS A 28 -26.60 -18.50 -18.45
CA LYS A 28 -26.02 -19.04 -17.22
C LYS A 28 -25.15 -20.29 -17.48
N LYS A 29 -24.72 -20.53 -18.72
CA LYS A 29 -23.85 -21.68 -19.02
C LYS A 29 -22.54 -21.52 -18.27
N GLU A 30 -22.21 -22.51 -17.46
CA GLU A 30 -20.96 -22.53 -16.68
C GLU A 30 -19.74 -22.54 -17.59
N ALA A 31 -18.75 -21.75 -17.24
CA ALA A 31 -17.44 -21.67 -17.87
C ALA A 31 -16.39 -21.42 -16.80
N ALA A 32 -15.13 -21.79 -17.06
CA ALA A 32 -14.01 -21.32 -16.26
C ALA A 32 -13.19 -20.30 -17.07
N ILE A 33 -12.71 -19.29 -16.39
CA ILE A 33 -11.81 -18.29 -16.96
C ILE A 33 -10.48 -18.44 -16.22
N ILE A 34 -9.40 -18.57 -16.98
CA ILE A 34 -8.04 -18.60 -16.45
C ILE A 34 -7.33 -17.40 -17.04
N THR A 35 -6.82 -16.51 -16.21
CA THR A 35 -6.01 -15.40 -16.67
C THR A 35 -4.60 -15.54 -16.15
N MET A 36 -3.66 -15.27 -17.04
CA MET A 36 -2.25 -15.26 -16.78
C MET A 36 -1.63 -13.92 -17.15
N ASP A 37 -0.69 -13.45 -16.34
CA ASP A 37 0.03 -12.21 -16.56
C ASP A 37 1.53 -12.50 -16.40
N ILE A 38 2.34 -12.01 -17.34
CA ILE A 38 3.78 -12.26 -17.35
C ILE A 38 4.46 -11.38 -16.30
N ARG A 39 5.15 -12.02 -15.34
CA ARG A 39 5.89 -11.29 -14.31
C ARG A 39 7.00 -10.43 -14.91
N GLN A 40 7.09 -9.22 -14.41
CA GLN A 40 8.16 -8.27 -14.77
C GLN A 40 8.36 -8.10 -16.29
N PHE A 41 7.29 -8.16 -17.09
CA PHE A 41 7.36 -8.04 -18.55
C PHE A 41 8.06 -6.76 -19.01
N HIS A 42 7.92 -5.66 -18.26
CA HIS A 42 8.65 -4.43 -18.54
C HIS A 42 10.18 -4.62 -18.43
N HIS A 43 10.63 -5.41 -17.46
CA HIS A 43 12.06 -5.75 -17.34
C HIS A 43 12.52 -6.62 -18.50
N LEU A 44 11.71 -7.61 -18.90
CA LEU A 44 11.99 -8.41 -20.09
C LEU A 44 12.13 -7.54 -21.34
N ASN A 45 11.28 -6.53 -21.53
CA ASN A 45 11.40 -5.57 -22.63
C ASN A 45 12.74 -4.80 -22.60
N THR A 46 13.25 -4.50 -21.42
CA THR A 46 14.54 -3.80 -21.26
C THR A 46 15.70 -4.69 -21.62
N VAL A 47 15.66 -5.98 -21.24
CA VAL A 47 16.75 -6.94 -21.44
C VAL A 47 16.78 -7.50 -22.88
N LEU A 48 15.62 -7.88 -23.42
CA LEU A 48 15.50 -8.58 -24.69
C LEU A 48 15.16 -7.66 -25.87
N GLY A 49 14.71 -6.47 -25.57
CA GLY A 49 14.15 -5.52 -26.53
C GLY A 49 12.71 -5.83 -26.93
N ILE A 50 11.97 -4.78 -27.28
CA ILE A 50 10.53 -4.85 -27.61
C ILE A 50 10.22 -5.86 -28.72
N ARG A 51 11.11 -5.98 -29.74
CA ARG A 51 10.89 -6.90 -30.87
C ARG A 51 10.88 -8.37 -30.41
N ASN A 52 11.84 -8.77 -29.57
CA ASN A 52 11.93 -10.16 -29.08
C ASN A 52 10.79 -10.47 -28.10
N CYS A 53 10.37 -9.50 -27.28
CA CYS A 53 9.20 -9.65 -26.41
C CYS A 53 7.90 -9.80 -27.20
N ASN A 54 7.73 -9.09 -28.32
CA ASN A 54 6.57 -9.29 -29.19
C ASN A 54 6.57 -10.70 -29.80
N LEU A 55 7.71 -11.22 -30.25
CA LEU A 55 7.83 -12.59 -30.72
C LEU A 55 7.52 -13.60 -29.60
N LEU A 56 7.96 -13.34 -28.38
CA LEU A 56 7.61 -14.17 -27.21
C LEU A 56 6.08 -14.19 -26.99
N LEU A 57 5.42 -13.05 -27.01
CA LEU A 57 3.97 -12.98 -26.88
C LEU A 57 3.24 -13.75 -28.01
N GLU A 58 3.74 -13.69 -29.24
CA GLU A 58 3.19 -14.46 -30.36
C GLU A 58 3.33 -15.98 -30.17
N GLU A 59 4.49 -16.45 -29.66
CA GLU A 59 4.71 -17.87 -29.35
C GLU A 59 3.80 -18.35 -28.21
N ILE A 60 3.66 -17.53 -27.15
CA ILE A 60 2.73 -17.81 -26.06
C ILE A 60 1.31 -17.90 -26.58
N ALA A 61 0.87 -16.91 -27.37
CA ALA A 61 -0.45 -16.92 -27.98
C ALA A 61 -0.69 -18.18 -28.84
N ARG A 62 0.32 -18.60 -29.63
CA ARG A 62 0.25 -19.80 -30.46
C ARG A 62 0.07 -21.07 -29.63
N PHE A 63 0.84 -21.22 -28.55
CA PHE A 63 0.66 -22.32 -27.59
C PHE A 63 -0.75 -22.34 -27.01
N LEU A 64 -1.23 -21.20 -26.51
CA LEU A 64 -2.56 -21.09 -25.91
C LEU A 64 -3.68 -21.35 -26.92
N HIS A 65 -3.52 -20.91 -28.18
CA HIS A 65 -4.45 -21.23 -29.27
C HIS A 65 -4.54 -22.73 -29.56
N GLN A 66 -3.42 -23.45 -29.45
CA GLN A 66 -3.41 -24.90 -29.60
C GLN A 66 -4.10 -25.60 -28.42
N LEU A 67 -3.96 -25.05 -27.21
CA LEU A 67 -4.47 -25.64 -25.98
C LEU A 67 -5.98 -25.50 -25.85
N VAL A 68 -6.55 -24.30 -26.11
CA VAL A 68 -7.98 -24.02 -25.86
C VAL A 68 -8.76 -23.55 -27.10
N GLY A 69 -8.11 -23.41 -28.23
CA GLY A 69 -8.67 -22.87 -29.46
C GLY A 69 -8.61 -21.34 -29.56
N LYS A 70 -8.33 -20.82 -30.74
CA LYS A 70 -8.12 -19.39 -31.02
C LYS A 70 -9.26 -18.48 -30.52
N ALA A 71 -10.51 -18.92 -30.64
CA ALA A 71 -11.70 -18.15 -30.26
C ALA A 71 -11.85 -18.01 -28.71
N ASN A 72 -11.08 -18.75 -27.97
CA ASN A 72 -11.12 -18.81 -26.50
C ASN A 72 -9.91 -18.17 -25.82
N VAL A 73 -9.03 -17.55 -26.58
CA VAL A 73 -7.85 -16.81 -26.06
C VAL A 73 -8.07 -15.33 -26.32
N PHE A 74 -7.93 -14.54 -25.27
CA PHE A 74 -8.02 -13.09 -25.29
C PHE A 74 -6.70 -12.54 -24.78
N GLN A 75 -6.09 -11.63 -25.52
CA GLN A 75 -4.81 -11.01 -25.15
C GLN A 75 -4.99 -9.51 -25.01
N GLU A 76 -4.43 -8.98 -23.93
CA GLU A 76 -4.37 -7.57 -23.63
C GLU A 76 -2.98 -7.22 -23.08
N GLY A 77 -2.09 -6.75 -23.98
CA GLY A 77 -0.67 -6.55 -23.65
C GLY A 77 0.04 -7.88 -23.35
N ASP A 78 0.57 -8.01 -22.15
CA ASP A 78 1.24 -9.19 -21.60
C ASP A 78 0.30 -10.12 -20.79
N THR A 79 -0.98 -9.77 -20.73
CA THR A 79 -2.01 -10.55 -20.05
C THR A 79 -2.79 -11.39 -21.05
N PHE A 80 -3.00 -12.67 -20.73
CA PHE A 80 -3.79 -13.61 -21.53
C PHE A 80 -4.94 -14.19 -20.69
N SER A 81 -6.15 -14.13 -21.22
CA SER A 81 -7.32 -14.75 -20.59
C SER A 81 -7.84 -15.90 -21.47
N LEU A 82 -8.08 -17.05 -20.84
CA LEU A 82 -8.55 -18.27 -21.47
C LEU A 82 -9.99 -18.56 -21.04
N TRP A 83 -10.88 -18.72 -22.01
CA TRP A 83 -12.24 -19.13 -21.77
C TRP A 83 -12.41 -20.63 -21.95
N LEU A 84 -12.90 -21.33 -20.95
CA LEU A 84 -13.16 -22.76 -20.97
C LEU A 84 -14.66 -23.02 -20.85
N ASP A 85 -15.30 -23.50 -21.93
CA ASP A 85 -16.74 -23.84 -21.97
C ASP A 85 -17.10 -25.01 -21.02
N SER A 86 -16.12 -25.64 -20.38
CA SER A 86 -16.30 -26.69 -19.40
C SER A 86 -15.34 -26.48 -18.23
N PRO A 87 -15.84 -26.18 -17.01
CA PRO A 87 -15.00 -26.04 -15.83
C PRO A 87 -14.18 -27.29 -15.49
N ALA A 88 -14.63 -28.47 -15.90
CA ALA A 88 -13.92 -29.74 -15.70
C ALA A 88 -12.52 -29.76 -16.33
N LYS A 89 -12.30 -29.02 -17.42
CA LYS A 89 -11.01 -28.91 -18.11
C LYS A 89 -10.01 -27.97 -17.41
N LYS A 90 -10.44 -27.23 -16.39
CA LYS A 90 -9.64 -26.20 -15.73
C LYS A 90 -8.31 -26.73 -15.23
N LYS A 91 -8.33 -27.83 -14.48
CA LYS A 91 -7.12 -28.43 -13.89
C LYS A 91 -6.11 -28.88 -14.95
N ASP A 92 -6.59 -29.45 -16.05
CA ASP A 92 -5.70 -29.94 -17.12
C ASP A 92 -5.05 -28.79 -17.88
N VAL A 93 -5.80 -27.72 -18.12
CA VAL A 93 -5.30 -26.50 -18.79
C VAL A 93 -4.28 -25.80 -17.89
N ILE A 94 -4.54 -25.64 -16.59
CA ILE A 94 -3.61 -25.07 -15.63
C ILE A 94 -2.30 -25.85 -15.66
N ARG A 95 -2.33 -27.17 -15.48
CA ARG A 95 -1.14 -28.04 -15.52
C ARG A 95 -0.36 -27.94 -16.82
N ALA A 96 -1.06 -27.85 -17.96
CA ALA A 96 -0.41 -27.70 -19.24
C ALA A 96 0.34 -26.36 -19.38
N VAL A 97 -0.27 -25.28 -18.83
CA VAL A 97 0.35 -23.97 -18.79
C VAL A 97 1.57 -23.98 -17.85
N GLU A 98 1.42 -24.43 -16.61
CA GLU A 98 2.51 -24.53 -15.63
C GLU A 98 3.68 -25.31 -16.20
N LYS A 99 3.42 -26.47 -16.78
CA LYS A 99 4.47 -27.27 -17.42
C LYS A 99 5.18 -26.51 -18.53
N ARG A 100 4.43 -25.85 -19.44
CA ARG A 100 5.03 -25.11 -20.55
C ARG A 100 5.84 -23.91 -20.09
N PHE A 101 5.41 -23.20 -19.05
CA PHE A 101 6.11 -22.05 -18.54
C PHE A 101 7.33 -22.41 -17.67
N SER A 102 7.39 -23.64 -17.15
CA SER A 102 8.63 -24.16 -16.54
C SER A 102 9.73 -24.54 -17.55
N GLU A 103 9.39 -24.58 -18.83
CA GLU A 103 10.34 -24.88 -19.91
C GLU A 103 10.81 -23.58 -20.59
N GLU A 104 11.99 -23.64 -21.24
CA GLU A 104 12.53 -22.50 -21.99
C GLU A 104 11.68 -22.13 -23.22
N TRP A 105 11.52 -20.82 -23.42
CA TRP A 105 11.02 -20.25 -24.66
C TRP A 105 12.21 -19.86 -25.55
N ARG A 106 12.19 -20.32 -26.79
CA ARG A 106 13.24 -20.01 -27.76
C ARG A 106 12.80 -18.91 -28.70
N ILE A 107 13.40 -17.74 -28.54
CA ILE A 107 13.07 -16.55 -29.33
C ILE A 107 14.34 -16.11 -30.04
N GLN A 108 14.44 -16.45 -31.32
CA GLN A 108 15.71 -16.29 -32.09
C GLN A 108 16.89 -17.01 -31.37
N ASP A 109 17.94 -16.28 -30.99
CA ASP A 109 19.09 -16.81 -30.30
C ASP A 109 18.94 -16.78 -28.76
N ASN A 110 17.79 -16.32 -28.24
CA ASN A 110 17.57 -16.25 -26.81
C ASN A 110 16.78 -17.45 -26.28
N HIS A 111 17.24 -17.97 -25.15
CA HIS A 111 16.59 -19.02 -24.37
C HIS A 111 16.10 -18.40 -23.05
N ILE A 112 14.78 -18.37 -22.81
CA ILE A 112 14.17 -17.59 -21.74
C ILE A 112 13.19 -18.45 -20.97
N VAL A 113 13.31 -18.49 -19.66
CA VAL A 113 12.23 -18.96 -18.76
C VAL A 113 11.36 -17.75 -18.41
N VAL A 114 10.07 -17.91 -18.56
CA VAL A 114 9.08 -16.86 -18.31
C VAL A 114 8.25 -17.26 -17.12
N ASP A 115 8.22 -16.41 -16.10
CA ASP A 115 7.37 -16.59 -14.93
C ASP A 115 6.02 -15.88 -15.14
N VAL A 116 4.93 -16.52 -14.68
CA VAL A 116 3.57 -16.02 -14.83
C VAL A 116 2.80 -16.10 -13.52
N VAL A 117 1.96 -15.11 -13.31
CA VAL A 117 0.89 -15.17 -12.30
C VAL A 117 -0.37 -15.68 -12.95
N MET A 118 -1.05 -16.61 -12.32
CA MET A 118 -2.31 -17.15 -12.81
C MET A 118 -3.44 -16.97 -11.80
N VAL A 119 -4.61 -16.58 -12.28
CA VAL A 119 -5.84 -16.55 -11.52
C VAL A 119 -6.93 -17.31 -12.23
N SER A 120 -7.87 -17.90 -11.51
CA SER A 120 -8.96 -18.66 -12.11
C SER A 120 -10.29 -18.36 -11.45
N GLU A 121 -11.25 -17.99 -12.26
CA GLU A 121 -12.62 -17.66 -11.89
C GLU A 121 -13.63 -18.60 -12.54
N GLN A 122 -14.82 -18.67 -11.97
CA GLN A 122 -15.93 -19.43 -12.54
C GLN A 122 -17.04 -18.47 -13.01
N TRP A 123 -17.50 -18.67 -14.24
CA TRP A 123 -18.66 -17.97 -14.79
C TRP A 123 -19.91 -18.87 -14.69
N PRO A 124 -21.11 -18.39 -14.32
CA PRO A 124 -21.45 -16.97 -14.07
C PRO A 124 -21.00 -16.42 -12.71
N GLY A 125 -20.60 -17.25 -11.76
CA GLY A 125 -20.25 -16.79 -10.41
C GLY A 125 -21.37 -15.97 -9.75
N GLU A 126 -21.00 -15.13 -8.78
CA GLU A 126 -21.91 -14.22 -8.08
C GLU A 126 -21.95 -12.80 -8.70
N PHE A 127 -21.43 -12.65 -9.91
CA PHE A 127 -21.30 -11.35 -10.56
C PHE A 127 -22.63 -10.86 -11.16
N THR A 128 -23.01 -9.64 -10.79
CA THR A 128 -24.24 -8.99 -11.26
C THR A 128 -24.01 -8.10 -12.47
N SER A 129 -22.79 -7.67 -12.71
CA SER A 129 -22.41 -6.80 -13.82
C SER A 129 -21.07 -7.18 -14.44
N VAL A 130 -20.81 -6.65 -15.64
CA VAL A 130 -19.50 -6.77 -16.31
C VAL A 130 -18.41 -6.09 -15.49
N ALA A 131 -18.74 -4.94 -14.87
CA ALA A 131 -17.80 -4.19 -14.05
C ALA A 131 -17.39 -4.99 -12.82
N ASP A 132 -18.35 -5.60 -12.10
CA ASP A 132 -18.05 -6.42 -10.91
C ASP A 132 -17.12 -7.59 -11.24
N PHE A 133 -17.35 -8.24 -12.39
CA PHE A 133 -16.48 -9.32 -12.86
C PHE A 133 -15.04 -8.82 -13.06
N PHE A 134 -14.85 -7.71 -13.77
CA PHE A 134 -13.50 -7.20 -14.03
C PHE A 134 -12.85 -6.60 -12.80
N ASP A 135 -13.61 -5.99 -11.91
CA ASP A 135 -13.10 -5.51 -10.62
C ASP A 135 -12.55 -6.65 -9.74
N MET A 136 -13.29 -7.79 -9.69
CA MET A 136 -12.83 -9.00 -9.02
C MET A 136 -11.58 -9.57 -9.68
N HIS A 137 -11.60 -9.62 -11.00
CA HIS A 137 -10.48 -10.10 -11.81
C HIS A 137 -9.18 -9.33 -11.57
N GLU A 138 -9.25 -7.99 -11.60
CA GLU A 138 -8.13 -7.12 -11.27
C GLU A 138 -7.68 -7.30 -9.81
N TYR A 139 -8.63 -7.46 -8.90
CA TYR A 139 -8.34 -7.71 -7.48
C TYR A 139 -7.53 -8.99 -7.29
N MET A 140 -7.96 -10.10 -7.92
CA MET A 140 -7.25 -11.37 -7.86
C MET A 140 -5.84 -11.27 -8.44
N LEU A 141 -5.68 -10.66 -9.61
CA LEU A 141 -4.36 -10.48 -10.23
C LEU A 141 -3.44 -9.63 -9.35
N ALA A 142 -3.95 -8.55 -8.75
CA ALA A 142 -3.18 -7.71 -7.84
C ALA A 142 -2.73 -8.48 -6.59
N MET A 143 -3.62 -9.28 -5.99
CA MET A 143 -3.28 -10.13 -4.85
C MET A 143 -2.22 -11.17 -5.19
N ALA A 144 -2.40 -11.89 -6.29
CA ALA A 144 -1.46 -12.92 -6.71
C ALA A 144 -0.07 -12.35 -7.05
N LYS A 145 -0.01 -11.14 -7.62
CA LYS A 145 1.25 -10.43 -7.87
C LYS A 145 1.94 -10.01 -6.57
N LYS A 146 1.18 -9.45 -5.61
CA LYS A 146 1.72 -8.96 -4.33
C LYS A 146 2.24 -10.09 -3.44
N ALA A 147 1.53 -11.23 -3.41
CA ALA A 147 1.91 -12.38 -2.61
C ALA A 147 3.03 -13.23 -3.23
N GLU A 148 3.56 -12.83 -4.41
CA GLU A 148 4.54 -13.62 -5.18
C GLU A 148 4.13 -15.08 -5.35
N MET A 149 2.81 -15.33 -5.46
CA MET A 149 2.26 -16.68 -5.51
C MET A 149 2.80 -17.44 -6.71
N GLN A 150 3.29 -18.64 -6.47
CA GLN A 150 3.69 -19.57 -7.53
C GLN A 150 2.50 -20.41 -8.01
N ASP A 151 1.52 -20.61 -7.14
CA ASP A 151 0.30 -21.37 -7.45
C ASP A 151 -0.79 -20.47 -8.05
N VAL A 152 -1.73 -21.10 -8.74
CA VAL A 152 -2.90 -20.41 -9.31
C VAL A 152 -3.84 -19.95 -8.21
N LEU A 153 -4.12 -18.65 -8.13
CA LEU A 153 -5.13 -18.13 -7.22
C LEU A 153 -6.54 -18.45 -7.77
N ILE A 154 -7.29 -19.21 -7.02
CA ILE A 154 -8.65 -19.61 -7.37
C ILE A 154 -9.64 -18.77 -6.58
N ALA A 155 -10.64 -18.20 -7.25
CA ALA A 155 -11.75 -17.53 -6.58
C ALA A 155 -12.52 -18.56 -5.73
N ASP A 156 -12.29 -18.52 -4.44
CA ASP A 156 -13.02 -19.27 -3.42
C ASP A 156 -13.94 -18.31 -2.63
N LYS A 157 -14.65 -18.87 -1.67
CA LYS A 157 -15.59 -18.09 -0.86
C LYS A 157 -14.89 -17.00 -0.03
N GLU A 158 -13.76 -17.31 0.55
CA GLU A 158 -12.99 -16.37 1.39
C GLU A 158 -12.53 -15.15 0.57
N LEU A 159 -12.05 -15.41 -0.63
CA LEU A 159 -11.63 -14.36 -1.56
C LEU A 159 -12.81 -13.50 -2.03
N LEU A 160 -13.96 -14.12 -2.31
CA LEU A 160 -15.20 -13.42 -2.65
C LEU A 160 -15.68 -12.55 -1.49
N ASP A 161 -15.69 -13.06 -0.27
CA ASP A 161 -16.07 -12.32 0.94
C ASP A 161 -15.11 -11.11 1.14
N SER A 162 -13.81 -11.30 0.93
CA SER A 162 -12.81 -10.21 1.00
C SER A 162 -13.05 -9.14 -0.08
N PHE A 163 -13.40 -9.55 -1.30
CA PHE A 163 -13.74 -8.63 -2.37
C PHE A 163 -15.02 -7.83 -2.06
N HIS A 164 -16.06 -8.49 -1.56
CA HIS A 164 -17.30 -7.83 -1.17
C HIS A 164 -17.06 -6.85 -0.02
N ARG A 165 -16.30 -7.24 1.00
CA ARG A 165 -15.90 -6.33 2.08
C ARG A 165 -15.18 -5.10 1.55
N ARG A 166 -14.26 -5.28 0.60
CA ARG A 166 -13.57 -4.15 -0.04
C ARG A 166 -14.53 -3.18 -0.73
N LYS A 167 -15.52 -3.69 -1.48
CA LYS A 167 -16.56 -2.86 -2.12
C LYS A 167 -17.43 -2.12 -1.11
N GLN A 168 -17.77 -2.77 -0.01
CA GLN A 168 -18.51 -2.14 1.08
C GLN A 168 -17.68 -1.02 1.75
N ILE A 169 -16.38 -1.24 1.99
CA ILE A 169 -15.47 -0.22 2.52
C ILE A 169 -15.36 0.96 1.56
N GLU A 170 -15.26 0.71 0.24
CA GLU A 170 -15.24 1.77 -0.77
C GLU A 170 -16.48 2.66 -0.68
N ALA A 171 -17.67 2.05 -0.57
CA ALA A 171 -18.92 2.77 -0.40
C ALA A 171 -18.97 3.53 0.93
N ALA A 172 -18.52 2.93 2.03
CA ALA A 172 -18.44 3.56 3.34
C ALA A 172 -17.53 4.80 3.32
N ILE A 173 -16.36 4.74 2.68
CA ILE A 173 -15.46 5.88 2.51
C ILE A 173 -16.16 7.02 1.75
N GLN A 174 -16.82 6.73 0.63
CA GLN A 174 -17.52 7.74 -0.17
C GLN A 174 -18.67 8.39 0.61
N ASN A 175 -19.43 7.61 1.38
CA ASN A 175 -20.50 8.09 2.23
C ASN A 175 -19.93 8.99 3.35
N ALA A 176 -18.91 8.54 4.05
CA ALA A 176 -18.30 9.27 5.16
C ALA A 176 -17.68 10.61 4.70
N LEU A 177 -17.07 10.65 3.51
CA LEU A 177 -16.61 11.91 2.92
C LEU A 177 -17.75 12.88 2.61
N ARG A 178 -18.85 12.38 2.05
CA ARG A 178 -20.02 13.21 1.71
C ARG A 178 -20.72 13.74 2.96
N GLU A 179 -20.79 12.96 4.02
CA GLU A 179 -21.49 13.27 5.26
C GLU A 179 -20.57 13.93 6.32
N ASN A 180 -19.26 14.05 6.02
CA ASN A 180 -18.23 14.57 6.92
C ASN A 180 -18.19 13.81 8.26
N THR A 181 -18.28 12.48 8.22
CA THR A 181 -18.26 11.61 9.40
C THR A 181 -16.90 10.94 9.64
N LEU A 182 -15.92 11.17 8.76
CA LEU A 182 -14.54 10.73 9.00
C LEU A 182 -13.95 11.41 10.24
N GLU A 183 -13.35 10.62 11.11
CA GLU A 183 -12.60 11.11 12.26
C GLU A 183 -11.11 11.09 12.03
N VAL A 184 -10.36 11.88 12.78
CA VAL A 184 -8.91 11.81 12.89
C VAL A 184 -8.56 11.32 14.29
N ARG A 185 -7.74 10.27 14.36
CA ARG A 185 -7.19 9.73 15.60
C ARG A 185 -5.71 9.97 15.70
N TYR A 186 -5.24 10.00 16.92
CA TYR A 186 -3.85 10.32 17.25
C TYR A 186 -3.23 9.18 18.03
N GLN A 187 -2.04 8.76 17.65
CA GLN A 187 -1.26 7.79 18.40
C GLN A 187 0.02 8.45 18.95
N PRO A 188 0.29 8.30 20.26
CA PRO A 188 1.46 8.91 20.88
C PRO A 188 2.79 8.33 20.39
N ILE A 189 3.79 9.21 20.29
CA ILE A 189 5.20 8.88 20.09
C ILE A 189 5.97 9.37 21.31
N TYR A 190 6.60 8.44 21.98
CA TYR A 190 7.32 8.64 23.22
C TYR A 190 8.80 8.87 22.99
N SER A 191 9.41 9.80 23.70
CA SER A 191 10.86 10.01 23.72
C SER A 191 11.50 9.28 24.89
N SER A 192 12.40 8.33 24.59
CA SER A 192 13.18 7.60 25.60
C SER A 192 14.09 8.53 26.40
N LYS A 193 14.57 9.61 25.77
CA LYS A 193 15.45 10.61 26.39
C LYS A 193 14.69 11.58 27.29
N GLU A 194 13.57 12.11 26.80
CA GLU A 194 12.78 13.11 27.53
C GLU A 194 11.78 12.48 28.50
N LYS A 195 11.60 11.15 28.42
CA LYS A 195 10.68 10.36 29.24
C LYS A 195 9.25 10.90 29.22
N ARG A 196 8.79 11.35 28.04
CA ARG A 196 7.46 11.91 27.81
C ARG A 196 7.00 11.74 26.35
N ILE A 197 5.73 11.96 26.10
CA ILE A 197 5.18 12.02 24.75
C ILE A 197 5.61 13.36 24.13
N VAL A 198 6.26 13.29 22.97
CA VAL A 198 6.80 14.46 22.26
C VAL A 198 6.18 14.69 20.91
N SER A 199 5.60 13.67 20.29
CA SER A 199 4.97 13.75 18.97
C SER A 199 3.75 12.85 18.90
N LEU A 200 2.94 13.04 17.88
CA LEU A 200 1.73 12.26 17.61
C LEU A 200 1.70 11.85 16.15
N GLU A 201 1.32 10.63 15.85
CA GLU A 201 0.90 10.23 14.50
C GLU A 201 -0.59 10.46 14.36
N ALA A 202 -1.00 11.20 13.32
CA ALA A 202 -2.41 11.46 13.01
C ALA A 202 -2.83 10.71 11.76
N PHE A 203 -3.96 10.03 11.80
CA PHE A 203 -4.50 9.30 10.66
C PHE A 203 -6.02 9.25 10.67
N VAL A 204 -6.58 8.99 9.51
CA VAL A 204 -8.03 8.86 9.35
C VAL A 204 -8.55 7.64 10.10
N TRP A 205 -9.73 7.79 10.69
CA TRP A 205 -10.47 6.72 11.34
C TRP A 205 -11.88 6.65 10.77
N LEU A 206 -12.31 5.46 10.43
CA LEU A 206 -13.65 5.19 9.94
C LEU A 206 -14.23 4.01 10.72
N GLU A 207 -15.39 4.21 11.29
CA GLU A 207 -16.22 3.18 11.93
C GLU A 207 -17.57 3.18 11.25
N ASP A 208 -17.96 2.04 10.73
CA ASP A 208 -19.22 1.83 10.03
C ASP A 208 -20.12 0.90 10.86
N GLU A 209 -21.43 1.12 10.81
CA GLU A 209 -22.40 0.36 11.63
C GLU A 209 -22.40 -1.14 11.29
N GLU A 210 -22.17 -1.51 10.02
CA GLU A 210 -22.21 -2.90 9.55
C GLU A 210 -20.80 -3.53 9.51
N LEU A 211 -19.79 -2.74 9.11
CA LEU A 211 -18.42 -3.22 8.92
C LEU A 211 -17.57 -3.14 10.18
N GLY A 212 -18.03 -2.40 11.20
CA GLY A 212 -17.25 -2.07 12.38
C GLY A 212 -16.11 -1.09 12.07
N VAL A 213 -15.02 -1.19 12.83
CA VAL A 213 -13.83 -0.38 12.62
C VAL A 213 -13.11 -0.84 11.35
N ILE A 214 -12.90 0.10 10.43
CA ILE A 214 -12.14 -0.12 9.20
C ILE A 214 -10.70 0.31 9.46
N SER A 215 -9.78 -0.65 9.39
CA SER A 215 -8.36 -0.40 9.65
C SER A 215 -7.71 0.48 8.57
N LYS A 216 -6.62 1.16 8.91
CA LYS A 216 -5.86 1.95 7.93
C LYS A 216 -5.28 1.08 6.80
N GLU A 217 -4.95 -0.17 7.11
CA GLU A 217 -4.44 -1.16 6.16
C GLU A 217 -5.50 -1.56 5.12
N GLU A 218 -6.80 -1.52 5.47
CA GLU A 218 -7.91 -1.74 4.53
C GLU A 218 -8.30 -0.44 3.79
N LEU A 219 -8.39 0.67 4.52
CA LEU A 219 -8.90 1.95 4.01
C LEU A 219 -7.95 2.58 2.98
N VAL A 220 -6.66 2.70 3.32
CA VAL A 220 -5.69 3.47 2.52
C VAL A 220 -5.54 2.93 1.09
N PRO A 221 -5.34 1.62 0.84
CA PRO A 221 -5.20 1.10 -0.53
C PRO A 221 -6.47 1.31 -1.37
N ILE A 222 -7.65 1.29 -0.75
CA ILE A 222 -8.93 1.55 -1.43
C ILE A 222 -9.03 3.03 -1.80
N ALA A 223 -8.72 3.92 -0.84
CA ALA A 223 -8.77 5.36 -1.04
C ALA A 223 -7.74 5.85 -2.06
N GLU A 224 -6.57 5.21 -2.14
CA GLU A 224 -5.57 5.47 -3.17
C GLU A 224 -6.07 5.09 -4.56
N LYS A 225 -6.66 3.89 -4.70
CA LYS A 225 -7.15 3.39 -5.99
C LYS A 225 -8.26 4.30 -6.57
N ASN A 226 -9.17 4.79 -5.74
CA ASN A 226 -10.30 5.61 -6.19
C ASN A 226 -10.08 7.13 -6.03
N GLY A 227 -8.89 7.56 -5.56
CA GLY A 227 -8.53 8.96 -5.39
C GLY A 227 -9.08 9.64 -4.14
N SER A 228 -9.85 8.95 -3.30
CA SER A 228 -10.39 9.49 -2.04
C SER A 228 -9.31 9.84 -1.03
N ILE A 229 -8.10 9.27 -1.18
CA ILE A 229 -6.96 9.58 -0.32
C ILE A 229 -6.58 11.07 -0.33
N ILE A 230 -6.96 11.80 -1.38
CA ILE A 230 -6.67 13.22 -1.51
C ILE A 230 -7.49 14.04 -0.51
N PRO A 231 -8.84 14.03 -0.55
CA PRO A 231 -9.64 14.74 0.45
C PRO A 231 -9.45 14.19 1.86
N ILE A 232 -9.16 12.90 2.02
CA ILE A 232 -8.81 12.31 3.32
C ILE A 232 -7.52 12.94 3.88
N GLY A 233 -6.46 13.06 3.10
CA GLY A 233 -5.22 13.67 3.55
C GLY A 233 -5.36 15.16 3.88
N GLU A 234 -6.17 15.89 3.11
CA GLU A 234 -6.51 17.29 3.41
C GLU A 234 -7.26 17.40 4.75
N LEU A 235 -8.21 16.49 5.03
CA LEU A 235 -8.92 16.41 6.29
C LEU A 235 -7.96 16.13 7.46
N VAL A 236 -7.07 15.13 7.34
CA VAL A 236 -6.11 14.80 8.40
C VAL A 236 -5.18 15.97 8.69
N LEU A 237 -4.69 16.66 7.67
CA LEU A 237 -3.85 17.86 7.83
C LEU A 237 -4.64 18.97 8.52
N GLU A 238 -5.86 19.25 8.07
CA GLU A 238 -6.69 20.31 8.65
C GLU A 238 -7.02 20.06 10.12
N GLU A 239 -7.45 18.85 10.49
CA GLU A 239 -7.74 18.48 11.87
C GLU A 239 -6.47 18.50 12.75
N SER A 240 -5.32 18.09 12.20
CA SER A 240 -4.03 18.20 12.88
C SER A 240 -3.64 19.65 13.14
N CYS A 241 -3.84 20.53 12.17
CA CYS A 241 -3.61 21.97 12.34
C CYS A 241 -4.55 22.58 13.38
N LYS A 242 -5.84 22.21 13.39
CA LYS A 242 -6.80 22.64 14.43
C LYS A 242 -6.35 22.17 15.82
N PHE A 243 -5.92 20.90 15.92
CA PHE A 243 -5.41 20.34 17.17
C PHE A 243 -4.21 21.15 17.69
N LEU A 244 -3.20 21.35 16.83
CA LEU A 244 -1.98 22.10 17.17
C LEU A 244 -2.31 23.53 17.60
N ALA A 245 -3.09 24.25 16.81
CA ALA A 245 -3.43 25.65 17.10
C ALA A 245 -4.19 25.78 18.43
N LYS A 246 -5.20 24.94 18.64
CA LYS A 246 -6.09 25.05 19.79
C LYS A 246 -5.47 24.54 21.10
N HIS A 247 -4.65 23.50 21.03
CA HIS A 247 -4.24 22.76 22.23
C HIS A 247 -2.76 22.82 22.53
N VAL A 248 -1.89 22.91 21.51
CA VAL A 248 -0.45 22.93 21.68
C VAL A 248 0.09 24.36 21.70
N LEU A 249 -0.20 25.15 20.69
CA LEU A 249 0.26 26.56 20.62
C LEU A 249 -0.33 27.44 21.69
N SER A 250 -1.58 27.17 22.11
CA SER A 250 -2.23 27.87 23.22
C SER A 250 -1.80 27.37 24.61
N ASN A 251 -1.17 26.18 24.69
CA ASN A 251 -0.76 25.55 25.93
C ASN A 251 0.53 24.77 25.73
N THR A 252 1.65 25.44 25.86
CA THR A 252 3.02 24.86 25.71
C THR A 252 3.34 23.78 26.74
N SER A 253 2.56 23.66 27.84
CA SER A 253 2.79 22.63 28.85
C SER A 253 2.50 21.20 28.37
N LEU A 254 1.80 21.03 27.23
CA LEU A 254 1.61 19.72 26.64
C LEU A 254 2.90 19.10 26.12
N GLY A 255 3.89 19.92 25.74
CA GLY A 255 5.21 19.47 25.31
C GLY A 255 5.25 18.74 23.98
N ILE A 256 4.21 18.83 23.15
CA ILE A 256 4.17 18.23 21.81
C ILE A 256 4.96 19.12 20.84
N LEU A 257 5.90 18.51 20.13
CA LEU A 257 6.80 19.18 19.19
C LEU A 257 6.24 19.16 17.75
N SER A 258 5.62 18.04 17.35
CA SER A 258 5.10 17.87 16.01
C SER A 258 3.93 16.89 15.95
N VAL A 259 3.20 16.94 14.81
CA VAL A 259 2.27 15.90 14.39
C VAL A 259 2.80 15.28 13.10
N GLN A 260 2.90 13.96 13.09
CA GLN A 260 3.30 13.17 11.93
C GLN A 260 2.06 12.76 11.14
N ILE A 261 2.10 12.91 9.83
CA ILE A 261 0.95 12.67 8.93
C ILE A 261 1.43 11.81 7.77
N PRO A 262 0.86 10.62 7.56
CA PRO A 262 1.18 9.80 6.38
C PRO A 262 0.83 10.50 5.08
N LEU A 263 1.75 10.47 4.12
CA LEU A 263 1.59 11.08 2.79
C LEU A 263 1.64 9.98 1.71
N SER A 264 0.52 9.81 1.03
CA SER A 264 0.36 8.79 -0.02
C SER A 264 1.11 9.14 -1.30
N VAL A 265 1.55 8.11 -2.05
CA VAL A 265 2.13 8.27 -3.39
C VAL A 265 1.19 9.05 -4.32
N VAL A 266 -0.11 8.83 -4.24
CA VAL A 266 -1.13 9.51 -5.07
C VAL A 266 -1.16 11.02 -4.80
N GLN A 267 -1.01 11.41 -3.53
CA GLN A 267 -0.89 12.82 -3.15
C GLN A 267 0.43 13.42 -3.65
N CYS A 268 1.53 12.68 -3.54
CA CYS A 268 2.85 13.11 -4.01
C CYS A 268 2.95 13.26 -5.53
N MET A 269 2.11 12.57 -6.29
CA MET A 269 2.05 12.71 -7.75
C MET A 269 1.33 13.99 -8.22
N LYS A 270 0.65 14.72 -7.33
CA LYS A 270 0.07 16.03 -7.65
C LYS A 270 1.17 17.07 -7.85
N GLN A 271 1.11 17.80 -8.96
CA GLN A 271 2.10 18.87 -9.27
C GLN A 271 2.08 20.02 -8.24
N ASN A 272 0.95 20.27 -7.60
CA ASN A 272 0.70 21.42 -6.73
C ASN A 272 0.52 20.99 -5.25
N LEU A 273 1.40 20.12 -4.75
CA LEU A 273 1.28 19.61 -3.38
C LEU A 273 1.41 20.73 -2.33
N LYS A 274 2.33 21.67 -2.52
CA LYS A 274 2.54 22.81 -1.62
C LYS A 274 1.32 23.76 -1.54
N GLU A 275 0.63 23.94 -2.66
CA GLU A 275 -0.58 24.76 -2.73
C GLU A 275 -1.77 24.12 -1.99
N ALA A 276 -1.76 22.81 -1.79
CA ALA A 276 -2.76 22.13 -0.96
C ALA A 276 -2.42 22.23 0.54
N ILE A 277 -1.13 22.28 0.90
CA ILE A 277 -0.67 22.21 2.28
C ILE A 277 -0.62 23.58 2.96
N PHE A 278 0.11 24.56 2.38
CA PHE A 278 0.39 25.80 3.07
C PHE A 278 -0.82 26.68 3.38
N PRO A 279 -1.86 26.78 2.55
CA PRO A 279 -3.07 27.53 2.92
C PRO A 279 -3.74 26.99 4.19
N ILE A 280 -3.65 25.67 4.45
CA ILE A 280 -4.22 25.08 5.67
C ILE A 280 -3.37 25.48 6.90
N LEU A 281 -2.03 25.42 6.80
CA LEU A 281 -1.14 25.84 7.87
C LEU A 281 -1.32 27.34 8.18
N GLU A 282 -1.41 28.17 7.17
CA GLU A 282 -1.61 29.62 7.28
C GLU A 282 -2.97 29.94 7.93
N LYS A 283 -4.03 29.26 7.54
CA LYS A 283 -5.38 29.42 8.10
C LYS A 283 -5.42 29.22 9.62
N TYR A 284 -4.63 28.27 10.13
CA TYR A 284 -4.59 27.93 11.55
C TYR A 284 -3.35 28.49 12.28
N HIS A 285 -2.52 29.27 11.59
CA HIS A 285 -1.26 29.84 12.11
C HIS A 285 -0.33 28.78 12.71
N VAL A 286 -0.26 27.59 12.10
CA VAL A 286 0.60 26.50 12.55
C VAL A 286 1.98 26.67 11.93
N PRO A 287 3.06 26.71 12.73
CA PRO A 287 4.42 26.70 12.20
C PRO A 287 4.69 25.42 11.40
N PRO A 288 5.20 25.53 10.15
CA PRO A 288 5.47 24.35 9.32
C PRO A 288 6.35 23.29 10.00
N ALA A 289 7.27 23.68 10.89
CA ALA A 289 8.13 22.78 11.64
C ALA A 289 7.38 21.86 12.62
N MET A 290 6.11 22.14 12.91
CA MET A 290 5.26 21.25 13.71
C MET A 290 4.56 20.17 12.89
N ILE A 291 4.74 20.14 11.57
CA ILE A 291 4.23 19.10 10.67
C ILE A 291 5.42 18.28 10.15
N MET A 292 5.32 16.98 10.32
CA MET A 292 6.22 16.00 9.73
C MET A 292 5.40 15.06 8.83
N PHE A 293 5.76 14.96 7.56
CA PHE A 293 5.12 13.98 6.68
C PHE A 293 5.85 12.65 6.72
N GLU A 294 5.09 11.58 6.86
CA GLU A 294 5.61 10.21 6.76
C GLU A 294 5.51 9.71 5.32
N ILE A 295 6.62 9.24 4.80
CA ILE A 295 6.74 8.69 3.45
C ILE A 295 7.25 7.27 3.55
N THR A 296 6.51 6.30 2.99
CA THR A 296 6.94 4.90 2.94
C THR A 296 8.02 4.71 1.87
N GLU A 297 8.80 3.63 1.99
CA GLU A 297 9.77 3.24 0.96
C GLU A 297 9.10 3.10 -0.42
N GLU A 298 7.93 2.46 -0.48
CA GLU A 298 7.15 2.29 -1.72
C GLU A 298 6.80 3.64 -2.35
N THR A 299 6.38 4.62 -1.53
CA THR A 299 6.08 5.97 -1.99
C THR A 299 7.32 6.67 -2.54
N ALA A 300 8.48 6.51 -1.90
CA ALA A 300 9.74 7.10 -2.35
C ALA A 300 10.23 6.51 -3.69
N ILE A 301 9.92 5.22 -3.96
CA ILE A 301 10.26 4.53 -5.22
C ILE A 301 9.33 4.96 -6.36
N GLY A 302 8.04 5.18 -6.08
CA GLY A 302 7.01 5.37 -7.10
C GLY A 302 7.23 6.57 -8.03
N ALA A 303 7.77 7.69 -7.50
CA ALA A 303 8.03 8.91 -8.26
C ALA A 303 9.24 9.69 -7.72
N PRO A 304 10.47 9.13 -7.77
CA PRO A 304 11.59 9.63 -6.97
C PRO A 304 12.03 11.06 -7.31
N ALA A 305 11.93 11.48 -8.56
CA ALA A 305 12.32 12.83 -8.97
C ALA A 305 11.30 13.90 -8.52
N LEU A 306 10.02 13.61 -8.69
CA LEU A 306 8.93 14.50 -8.28
C LEU A 306 8.85 14.57 -6.75
N MET A 307 9.00 13.43 -6.08
CA MET A 307 9.05 13.36 -4.62
C MET A 307 10.18 14.23 -4.06
N LEU A 308 11.39 14.08 -4.57
CA LEU A 308 12.54 14.89 -4.12
C LEU A 308 12.31 16.38 -4.35
N HIS A 309 11.66 16.73 -5.47
CA HIS A 309 11.29 18.13 -5.74
C HIS A 309 10.31 18.66 -4.68
N HIS A 310 9.23 17.95 -4.40
CA HIS A 310 8.26 18.34 -3.38
C HIS A 310 8.88 18.41 -1.98
N MET A 311 9.68 17.42 -1.61
CA MET A 311 10.34 17.43 -0.29
C MET A 311 11.22 18.66 -0.12
N LYS A 312 12.01 19.03 -1.13
CA LYS A 312 12.85 20.25 -1.08
C LYS A 312 12.02 21.54 -0.98
N GLU A 313 10.92 21.64 -1.72
CA GLU A 313 10.04 22.81 -1.65
C GLU A 313 9.37 22.96 -0.28
N LEU A 314 8.92 21.85 0.31
CA LEU A 314 8.28 21.82 1.62
C LEU A 314 9.30 22.03 2.75
N GLU A 315 10.49 21.40 2.67
CA GLU A 315 11.58 21.58 3.64
C GLU A 315 12.09 23.04 3.66
N ALA A 316 12.18 23.69 2.51
CA ALA A 316 12.58 25.10 2.43
C ALA A 316 11.66 26.04 3.22
N ARG A 317 10.43 25.62 3.53
CA ARG A 317 9.47 26.33 4.37
C ARG A 317 9.33 25.76 5.78
N GLY A 318 10.15 24.75 6.14
CA GLY A 318 10.27 24.23 7.49
C GLY A 318 9.52 22.92 7.77
N ILE A 319 8.78 22.33 6.81
CA ILE A 319 8.19 21.01 6.95
C ILE A 319 9.29 19.95 6.97
N THR A 320 9.13 18.90 7.78
CA THR A 320 10.09 17.80 7.88
C THR A 320 9.49 16.48 7.40
N PHE A 321 10.34 15.47 7.20
CA PHE A 321 9.94 14.18 6.66
C PHE A 321 10.51 13.02 7.45
N ALA A 322 9.68 12.01 7.70
CA ALA A 322 10.09 10.71 8.22
C ALA A 322 10.00 9.64 7.14
N LEU A 323 10.98 8.74 7.09
CA LEU A 323 10.86 7.50 6.32
C LEU A 323 10.15 6.48 7.19
N SER A 324 8.94 6.09 6.81
CA SER A 324 8.14 5.12 7.54
C SER A 324 8.16 3.73 6.92
N LYS A 325 7.78 2.71 7.69
CA LYS A 325 7.81 1.29 7.32
C LYS A 325 9.19 0.81 6.85
N TYR A 326 10.25 1.36 7.45
CA TYR A 326 11.61 0.92 7.12
C TYR A 326 11.82 -0.53 7.54
N GLY A 327 12.32 -1.34 6.61
CA GLY A 327 12.58 -2.76 6.82
C GLY A 327 11.49 -3.71 6.35
N SER A 328 10.26 -3.24 6.06
CA SER A 328 9.14 -4.11 5.66
C SER A 328 9.09 -4.45 4.17
N GLY A 329 10.02 -3.94 3.35
CA GLY A 329 9.96 -4.11 1.90
C GLY A 329 11.33 -4.08 1.21
N ASN A 330 11.49 -3.21 0.23
CA ASN A 330 12.72 -3.06 -0.55
C ASN A 330 13.73 -2.14 0.15
N SER A 331 14.06 -2.42 1.40
CA SER A 331 14.93 -1.57 2.23
C SER A 331 16.26 -1.30 1.56
N ASN A 332 16.47 -0.03 1.21
CA ASN A 332 17.70 0.42 0.60
C ASN A 332 18.17 1.71 1.27
N CYS A 333 19.30 1.64 1.95
CA CYS A 333 19.92 2.80 2.59
C CYS A 333 20.19 3.98 1.63
N SER A 334 20.14 3.75 0.31
CA SER A 334 20.27 4.82 -0.69
C SER A 334 19.18 5.89 -0.57
N TYR A 335 18.00 5.59 0.00
CA TYR A 335 16.95 6.56 0.26
C TYR A 335 17.37 7.59 1.29
N LEU A 336 18.07 7.16 2.34
CA LEU A 336 18.57 8.03 3.40
C LEU A 336 19.64 9.02 2.88
N VAL A 337 20.36 8.63 1.83
CA VAL A 337 21.34 9.51 1.17
C VAL A 337 20.67 10.47 0.19
N ARG A 338 19.60 10.02 -0.47
CA ARG A 338 18.98 10.75 -1.57
C ARG A 338 17.93 11.75 -1.12
N PHE A 339 17.16 11.41 -0.07
CA PHE A 339 16.04 12.21 0.41
C PHE A 339 16.35 12.86 1.77
N PRO A 340 15.82 14.06 2.05
CA PRO A 340 16.09 14.78 3.28
C PRO A 340 15.24 14.28 4.46
N PHE A 341 15.32 13.00 4.78
CA PHE A 341 14.64 12.46 5.95
C PHE A 341 15.29 12.95 7.24
N ARG A 342 14.46 13.32 8.22
CA ARG A 342 14.87 13.77 9.55
C ARG A 342 14.61 12.70 10.62
N GLU A 343 13.91 11.64 10.27
CA GLU A 343 13.56 10.54 11.16
C GLU A 343 13.32 9.26 10.36
N VAL A 344 13.58 8.10 10.95
CA VAL A 344 13.27 6.78 10.38
C VAL A 344 12.39 6.01 11.36
N LYS A 345 11.24 5.54 10.88
CA LYS A 345 10.33 4.67 11.64
C LYS A 345 10.54 3.23 11.19
N ILE A 346 11.08 2.42 12.10
CA ILE A 346 11.32 0.98 11.87
C ILE A 346 10.00 0.25 12.08
N ASP A 347 9.58 -0.47 11.05
CA ASP A 347 8.28 -1.17 11.04
C ASP A 347 8.23 -2.28 12.09
N LYS A 348 7.05 -2.44 12.69
CA LYS A 348 6.76 -3.55 13.62
C LYS A 348 7.06 -4.93 13.05
N GLU A 349 6.96 -5.12 11.72
CA GLU A 349 7.27 -6.39 11.06
C GLU A 349 8.76 -6.79 11.20
N ILE A 350 9.64 -5.83 11.51
CA ILE A 350 11.05 -6.07 11.86
C ILE A 350 11.26 -6.02 13.37
N VAL A 351 10.56 -5.10 14.07
CA VAL A 351 10.70 -4.95 15.52
C VAL A 351 10.20 -6.19 16.26
N TRP A 352 9.07 -6.79 15.87
CA TRP A 352 8.56 -7.97 16.55
C TRP A 352 9.46 -9.21 16.40
N PRO A 353 9.92 -9.61 15.19
CA PRO A 353 10.85 -10.72 15.06
C PRO A 353 12.20 -10.50 15.76
N TYR A 354 12.60 -9.24 16.03
CA TYR A 354 13.82 -8.92 16.78
C TYR A 354 13.85 -9.61 18.15
N PHE A 355 12.71 -9.71 18.83
CA PHE A 355 12.65 -10.30 20.17
C PHE A 355 12.69 -11.85 20.14
N GLU A 356 12.51 -12.47 18.98
CA GLU A 356 12.41 -13.95 18.85
C GLU A 356 13.51 -14.53 17.94
N ASN A 357 14.17 -13.73 17.13
CA ASN A 357 15.09 -14.19 16.08
C ASN A 357 16.46 -13.49 16.17
N GLU A 358 17.48 -14.27 16.52
CA GLU A 358 18.86 -13.77 16.70
C GLU A 358 19.45 -13.13 15.43
N THR A 359 19.11 -13.64 14.24
CA THR A 359 19.57 -13.05 12.98
C THR A 359 18.95 -11.67 12.76
N VAL A 360 17.64 -11.54 13.01
CA VAL A 360 16.96 -10.24 12.92
C VAL A 360 17.50 -9.28 13.94
N LYS A 361 17.80 -9.77 15.15
CA LYS A 361 18.44 -8.98 16.23
C LYS A 361 19.75 -8.37 15.77
N ILE A 362 20.65 -9.18 15.24
CA ILE A 362 21.96 -8.73 14.74
C ILE A 362 21.81 -7.69 13.62
N ILE A 363 20.89 -7.93 12.68
CA ILE A 363 20.64 -7.01 11.57
C ILE A 363 20.12 -5.68 12.09
N LEU A 364 19.07 -5.68 12.91
CA LEU A 364 18.42 -4.47 13.39
C LEU A 364 19.36 -3.63 14.27
N GLU A 365 20.15 -4.26 15.14
CA GLU A 365 21.15 -3.57 15.93
C GLU A 365 22.20 -2.84 15.09
N ASN A 366 22.64 -3.44 13.98
CA ASN A 366 23.57 -2.79 13.06
C ASN A 366 22.91 -1.65 12.28
N GLU A 367 21.66 -1.79 11.88
CA GLU A 367 20.86 -0.73 11.26
C GLU A 367 20.71 0.47 12.21
N ILE A 368 20.32 0.23 13.46
CA ILE A 368 20.20 1.27 14.50
C ILE A 368 21.55 1.99 14.68
N LYS A 369 22.65 1.26 14.81
CA LYS A 369 23.99 1.85 14.92
C LYS A 369 24.34 2.71 13.71
N THR A 370 24.02 2.24 12.51
CA THR A 370 24.29 2.98 11.28
C THR A 370 23.50 4.29 11.25
N MET A 371 22.21 4.27 11.58
CA MET A 371 21.38 5.48 11.61
C MET A 371 21.86 6.50 12.61
N LYS A 372 22.29 6.05 13.79
CA LYS A 372 22.92 6.90 14.80
C LYS A 372 24.22 7.55 14.32
N MET A 373 25.07 6.79 13.63
CA MET A 373 26.33 7.32 13.09
C MET A 373 26.10 8.42 12.06
N ILE A 374 25.02 8.37 11.30
CA ILE A 374 24.64 9.41 10.34
C ILE A 374 23.75 10.51 10.96
N GLY A 375 23.39 10.37 12.24
CA GLY A 375 22.65 11.39 12.99
C GLY A 375 21.16 11.46 12.67
N ILE A 376 20.55 10.36 12.22
CA ILE A 376 19.10 10.27 11.94
C ILE A 376 18.42 9.58 13.13
N PRO A 377 17.53 10.27 13.86
CA PRO A 377 16.73 9.67 14.94
C PRO A 377 15.83 8.53 14.46
N ILE A 378 15.59 7.59 15.36
CA ILE A 378 14.81 6.38 15.08
C ILE A 378 13.54 6.35 15.93
N VAL A 379 12.44 5.92 15.34
CA VAL A 379 11.23 5.48 16.03
C VAL A 379 11.10 3.96 15.87
N ALA A 380 11.04 3.21 16.96
CA ALA A 380 10.69 1.79 16.94
C ALA A 380 9.16 1.67 17.04
N GLU A 381 8.54 1.09 16.02
CA GLU A 381 7.09 0.88 15.99
C GLU A 381 6.69 -0.47 16.57
N GLY A 382 5.47 -0.57 17.11
CA GLY A 382 4.88 -1.81 17.54
C GLY A 382 5.20 -2.23 18.97
N ILE A 383 5.84 -1.39 19.79
CA ILE A 383 6.16 -1.68 21.18
C ILE A 383 4.87 -1.93 21.97
N ALA A 384 4.72 -3.15 22.51
CA ALA A 384 3.53 -3.60 23.18
C ALA A 384 3.71 -3.92 24.67
N THR A 385 4.93 -4.19 25.11
CA THR A 385 5.26 -4.62 26.48
C THR A 385 6.39 -3.82 27.11
N ALA A 386 6.46 -3.85 28.45
CA ALA A 386 7.55 -3.23 29.19
C ALA A 386 8.92 -3.86 28.85
N GLY A 387 8.96 -5.17 28.63
CA GLY A 387 10.20 -5.87 28.27
C GLY A 387 10.74 -5.42 26.91
N GLU A 388 9.88 -5.29 25.90
CA GLU A 388 10.25 -4.74 24.60
C GLU A 388 10.76 -3.31 24.71
N ASN A 389 10.10 -2.51 25.54
CA ASN A 389 10.53 -1.15 25.82
C ASN A 389 11.93 -1.08 26.42
N GLU A 390 12.19 -1.86 27.49
CA GLU A 390 13.49 -1.89 28.17
C GLU A 390 14.61 -2.31 27.22
N GLU A 391 14.36 -3.28 26.35
CA GLU A 391 15.35 -3.75 25.40
C GLU A 391 15.65 -2.69 24.32
N MET A 392 14.63 -2.02 23.77
CA MET A 392 14.85 -0.91 22.83
C MET A 392 15.53 0.29 23.47
N GLU A 393 15.25 0.60 24.74
CA GLU A 393 15.96 1.64 25.48
C GLU A 393 17.45 1.33 25.66
N GLN A 394 17.85 0.04 25.84
CA GLN A 394 19.25 -0.36 25.91
C GLN A 394 20.02 -0.08 24.62
N PHE A 395 19.35 -0.12 23.46
CA PHE A 395 19.93 0.30 22.19
C PHE A 395 19.88 1.81 21.97
N ASP A 396 19.37 2.55 22.95
CA ASP A 396 19.33 4.01 22.92
C ASP A 396 18.52 4.52 21.70
N VAL A 397 17.40 3.81 21.39
CA VAL A 397 16.43 4.25 20.39
C VAL A 397 15.75 5.51 20.91
N GLU A 398 15.72 6.58 20.09
CA GLU A 398 15.28 7.90 20.54
C GLU A 398 13.78 7.99 20.79
N TYR A 399 12.99 7.33 19.92
CA TYR A 399 11.53 7.38 19.99
C TYR A 399 10.92 6.00 19.89
N MET A 400 9.77 5.83 20.52
CA MET A 400 9.04 4.58 20.54
C MET A 400 7.54 4.82 20.34
N GLN A 401 6.90 3.92 19.61
CA GLN A 401 5.48 3.96 19.33
C GLN A 401 4.89 2.56 19.42
N GLY A 402 3.71 2.43 20.02
CA GLY A 402 3.03 1.15 20.14
C GLY A 402 1.95 1.18 21.20
N SER A 403 1.27 0.03 21.40
CA SER A 403 0.17 -0.08 22.36
C SER A 403 0.62 0.12 23.81
N TYR A 404 1.89 -0.10 24.12
CA TYR A 404 2.48 0.19 25.42
C TYR A 404 2.41 1.68 25.77
N TYR A 405 2.60 2.56 24.79
CA TYR A 405 2.55 4.01 24.95
C TYR A 405 1.18 4.62 24.63
N GLY A 406 0.27 3.84 24.09
CA GLY A 406 -1.07 4.25 23.77
C GLY A 406 -1.54 3.75 22.40
N LYS A 407 -2.78 3.30 22.36
CA LYS A 407 -3.46 2.97 21.10
C LYS A 407 -3.92 4.26 20.41
N PRO A 408 -4.26 4.19 19.11
CA PRO A 408 -4.95 5.30 18.44
C PRO A 408 -6.19 5.75 19.20
N MET A 409 -6.30 7.04 19.49
CA MET A 409 -7.35 7.60 20.32
C MET A 409 -7.92 8.89 19.72
N SER A 410 -9.16 9.22 20.07
CA SER A 410 -9.80 10.47 19.66
C SER A 410 -9.02 11.68 20.21
N GLN A 411 -9.22 12.84 19.61
CA GLN A 411 -8.60 14.10 20.05
C GLN A 411 -8.78 14.34 21.57
N LYS A 412 -9.98 14.12 22.10
CA LYS A 412 -10.31 14.35 23.50
C LYS A 412 -9.57 13.39 24.43
N GLU A 413 -9.52 12.11 24.06
CA GLU A 413 -8.81 11.09 24.81
C GLU A 413 -7.31 11.34 24.78
N CYS A 414 -6.75 11.64 23.60
CA CYS A 414 -5.34 11.96 23.41
C CYS A 414 -4.89 13.14 24.31
N LEU A 415 -5.66 14.23 24.33
CA LEU A 415 -5.36 15.37 25.21
C LEU A 415 -5.35 15.01 26.70
N ARG A 416 -6.31 14.18 27.13
CA ARG A 416 -6.35 13.71 28.51
C ARG A 416 -5.14 12.84 28.81
N TYR A 417 -4.81 11.94 27.90
CA TYR A 417 -3.71 11.02 28.03
C TYR A 417 -2.35 11.75 28.12
N ILE A 418 -2.08 12.68 27.20
CA ILE A 418 -0.85 13.48 27.22
C ILE A 418 -0.70 14.27 28.54
N ARG A 419 -1.77 14.89 29.01
CA ARG A 419 -1.73 15.63 30.27
C ARG A 419 -1.39 14.75 31.46
N ASN A 420 -1.92 13.55 31.49
CA ASN A 420 -1.62 12.60 32.55
C ASN A 420 -0.18 12.12 32.48
N VAL A 421 0.29 11.74 31.30
CA VAL A 421 1.64 11.20 31.09
C VAL A 421 2.70 12.27 31.26
N ASN A 422 2.57 13.41 30.57
CA ASN A 422 3.57 14.48 30.59
C ASN A 422 3.49 15.33 31.88
N GLY A 423 2.39 15.22 32.64
CA GLY A 423 2.19 15.94 33.90
C GLY A 423 2.50 15.12 35.16
N SER A 424 2.66 13.81 35.04
CA SER A 424 3.03 12.92 36.15
C SER A 424 4.50 12.56 36.08
N SER A 425 5.18 12.56 37.24
CA SER A 425 6.55 12.04 37.39
C SER A 425 6.54 10.50 37.46
N GLU A 426 5.43 9.81 37.12
CA GLU A 426 5.30 8.37 37.29
C GLU A 426 5.60 7.62 35.98
N GLU A 427 6.29 6.50 36.12
CA GLU A 427 6.71 5.60 35.03
C GLU A 427 5.52 5.02 34.26
N PHE A 428 5.68 4.87 32.93
CA PHE A 428 4.77 4.11 32.06
C PHE A 428 4.61 2.67 32.55
N GLY A 429 3.39 2.13 32.51
CA GLY A 429 3.12 0.73 32.82
C GLY A 429 2.20 0.47 34.01
N ARG A 430 1.62 1.49 34.62
CA ARG A 430 0.65 1.34 35.74
C ARG A 430 -0.80 1.70 35.42
N VAL A 431 -1.18 1.66 34.12
CA VAL A 431 -2.60 1.86 33.74
C VAL A 431 -3.12 0.61 33.03
#